data_14dbb00f417b724c15a720a2b90a1288
#
_entry.id   14dbb00f417b724c15a720a2b90a1288
#
_cell.length_a   1.000
_cell.length_b   1.000
_cell.length_c   1.000
_cell.angle_alpha   90.00
_cell.angle_beta   90.00
_cell.angle_gamma   90.00
#
_symmetry.space_group_name_H-M   'P 1'
#
loop_
_entity.id
_entity.type
_entity.pdbx_description
1 polymer ?
#
loop_
_entity_poly.entity_id
_entity_poly.type
_entity_poly.pdbx_seq_one_letter_code
_entity_poly.pdbx_strand_id
1 'polypeptide(L)'
;SSENPEIAKIRGDTPCLKILNKSDLADPIITAQWQASLENERGIQTMTTTTDNVGKSKQIIDKIRSVCAQKNASVKNINAMIIGIPNVGKSTLINILAERSIAKTGNEPAVTRNLQRINLGSGIVLYDTPGVLWPKLANPNTGYRLAASGAVKDTAMEYDDVGFFAADYLIKAYPELLKARFKLDEIPDTEIEFLEMAAKKRGAVMSGGRVNLHKICEVLLNELMSGKIGQITVETAEMLVAEKQLMAEEEAKKAAKKAQRKAQFKTGSMTPDKKERKEKREQKRQEQSARMKAENKRNK
;
A
#
# COMPACT_ATOMS: atom_id res chain seq x y z
N SER A 1 3.80 1.18 4.70
CA SER A 1 3.21 0.45 3.55
C SER A 1 3.81 0.84 2.20
N SER A 2 4.24 2.08 1.98
CA SER A 2 4.76 2.54 0.67
C SER A 2 6.24 2.21 0.42
N GLU A 3 6.96 1.68 1.37
CA GLU A 3 8.37 1.30 1.26
C GLU A 3 8.52 -0.18 0.86
N ASN A 4 9.29 -0.43 -0.19
CA ASN A 4 9.64 -1.79 -0.58
C ASN A 4 10.71 -2.34 0.37
N PRO A 5 10.44 -3.42 1.11
CA PRO A 5 11.37 -3.98 2.10
C PRO A 5 12.70 -4.49 1.50
N GLU A 6 12.71 -4.83 0.21
CA GLU A 6 13.94 -5.28 -0.48
C GLU A 6 14.91 -4.13 -0.73
N ILE A 7 14.42 -2.88 -0.83
CA ILE A 7 15.27 -1.72 -1.05
C ILE A 7 16.24 -1.51 0.12
N ALA A 8 15.78 -1.69 1.35
CA ALA A 8 16.62 -1.58 2.53
C ALA A 8 17.80 -2.59 2.50
N LYS A 9 17.55 -3.81 2.04
CA LYS A 9 18.57 -4.86 1.90
C LYS A 9 19.59 -4.54 0.79
N ILE A 10 19.09 -4.08 -0.38
CA ILE A 10 19.92 -3.76 -1.54
C ILE A 10 20.77 -2.51 -1.29
N ARG A 11 20.20 -1.52 -0.60
CA ARG A 11 20.85 -0.26 -0.29
C ARG A 11 22.12 -0.44 0.53
N GLY A 12 22.11 -1.32 1.51
CA GLY A 12 23.19 -1.47 2.49
C GLY A 12 23.51 -0.13 3.17
N ASP A 13 24.77 0.27 3.17
CA ASP A 13 25.25 1.53 3.76
C ASP A 13 25.19 2.75 2.80
N THR A 14 24.54 2.63 1.66
CA THR A 14 24.36 3.78 0.76
C THR A 14 23.47 4.83 1.41
N PRO A 15 23.89 6.12 1.43
CA PRO A 15 23.10 7.20 1.98
C PRO A 15 21.71 7.27 1.34
N CYS A 16 20.69 7.56 2.13
CA CYS A 16 19.30 7.58 1.67
C CYS A 16 18.58 8.83 2.18
N LEU A 17 17.93 9.55 1.27
CA LEU A 17 16.99 10.59 1.59
C LEU A 17 15.57 10.06 1.34
N LYS A 18 14.79 9.85 2.41
CA LYS A 18 13.37 9.47 2.31
C LYS A 18 12.52 10.74 2.21
N ILE A 19 11.92 10.94 1.06
CA ILE A 19 11.05 12.10 0.80
C ILE A 19 9.61 11.70 1.07
N LEU A 20 9.00 12.31 2.09
CA LEU A 20 7.59 12.20 2.41
C LEU A 20 6.84 13.23 1.58
N ASN A 21 6.42 12.81 0.38
CA ASN A 21 5.76 13.69 -0.57
C ASN A 21 4.25 13.82 -0.27
N LYS A 22 3.60 14.87 -0.81
CA LYS A 22 2.20 15.21 -0.55
C LYS A 22 1.92 15.42 0.94
N SER A 23 2.86 16.01 1.66
CA SER A 23 2.72 16.25 3.11
C SER A 23 1.59 17.24 3.45
N ASP A 24 1.11 17.98 2.47
CA ASP A 24 -0.09 18.80 2.53
C ASP A 24 -1.38 18.01 2.76
N LEU A 25 -1.40 16.74 2.39
CA LEU A 25 -2.53 15.82 2.57
C LEU A 25 -2.45 15.00 3.87
N ALA A 26 -1.29 14.98 4.51
CA ALA A 26 -1.01 14.12 5.65
C ALA A 26 -1.16 14.86 6.99
N ASP A 27 -1.51 14.12 8.03
CA ASP A 27 -1.50 14.60 9.41
C ASP A 27 -0.08 15.03 9.80
N PRO A 28 0.12 16.30 10.19
CA PRO A 28 1.45 16.83 10.49
C PRO A 28 2.09 16.19 11.73
N ILE A 29 1.29 15.79 12.72
CA ILE A 29 1.78 15.18 13.96
C ILE A 29 2.31 13.77 13.63
N ILE A 30 1.52 12.98 12.90
CA ILE A 30 1.92 11.63 12.50
C ILE A 30 3.08 11.69 11.50
N THR A 31 3.12 12.70 10.63
CA THR A 31 4.25 12.93 9.72
C THR A 31 5.55 13.16 10.49
N ALA A 32 5.54 13.98 11.53
CA ALA A 32 6.72 14.20 12.38
C ALA A 32 7.16 12.93 13.12
N GLN A 33 6.22 12.12 13.62
CA GLN A 33 6.52 10.82 14.22
C GLN A 33 7.17 9.86 13.20
N TRP A 34 6.67 9.84 11.96
CA TRP A 34 7.28 9.06 10.88
C TRP A 34 8.70 9.51 10.57
N GLN A 35 8.95 10.82 10.49
CA GLN A 35 10.30 11.34 10.27
C GLN A 35 11.25 10.88 11.37
N ALA A 36 10.88 11.05 12.63
CA ALA A 36 11.67 10.59 13.76
C ALA A 36 11.93 9.08 13.73
N SER A 37 10.92 8.29 13.41
CA SER A 37 11.04 6.82 13.32
C SER A 37 11.99 6.40 12.19
N LEU A 38 11.90 7.02 11.02
CA LEU A 38 12.72 6.69 9.85
C LEU A 38 14.18 7.13 10.01
N GLU A 39 14.44 8.23 10.70
CA GLU A 39 15.78 8.75 10.95
C GLU A 39 16.55 7.97 12.02
N ASN A 40 15.89 7.10 12.79
CA ASN A 40 16.57 6.14 13.65
C ASN A 40 17.37 5.08 12.87
N GLU A 41 17.08 4.89 11.58
CA GLU A 41 17.85 3.98 10.73
C GLU A 41 19.14 4.66 10.25
N ARG A 42 20.27 3.96 10.38
CA ARG A 42 21.58 4.49 9.99
C ARG A 42 21.64 4.92 8.52
N GLY A 43 22.14 6.13 8.28
CA GLY A 43 22.33 6.67 6.94
C GLY A 43 21.05 7.11 6.24
N ILE A 44 19.96 7.26 6.99
CA ILE A 44 18.70 7.81 6.50
C ILE A 44 18.53 9.23 7.04
N GLN A 45 18.10 10.11 6.17
CA GLN A 45 17.53 11.41 6.50
C GLN A 45 16.15 11.52 5.84
N THR A 46 15.29 12.35 6.40
CA THR A 46 13.96 12.59 5.86
C THR A 46 13.76 14.03 5.41
N MET A 47 12.81 14.23 4.54
CA MET A 47 12.34 15.55 4.13
C MET A 47 10.86 15.45 3.71
N THR A 48 10.06 16.42 4.12
CA THR A 48 8.67 16.57 3.63
C THR A 48 8.63 17.45 2.39
N THR A 49 7.77 17.09 1.44
CA THR A 49 7.51 17.89 0.24
C THR A 49 6.01 17.94 -0.05
N THR A 50 5.58 19.02 -0.69
CA THR A 50 4.19 19.21 -1.14
C THR A 50 4.13 19.28 -2.66
N THR A 51 2.93 19.21 -3.23
CA THR A 51 2.75 19.32 -4.68
C THR A 51 3.09 20.70 -5.22
N ASP A 52 2.99 21.74 -4.38
CA ASP A 52 3.24 23.14 -4.76
C ASP A 52 4.69 23.60 -4.54
N ASN A 53 5.64 22.69 -4.62
CA ASN A 53 7.05 22.93 -4.32
C ASN A 53 7.82 23.73 -5.39
N VAL A 54 7.18 24.63 -6.09
CA VAL A 54 7.85 25.59 -6.97
C VAL A 54 8.84 26.43 -6.13
N GLY A 55 10.15 26.30 -6.45
CA GLY A 55 11.22 26.99 -5.70
C GLY A 55 11.92 26.16 -4.61
N LYS A 56 11.49 24.94 -4.30
CA LYS A 56 12.17 24.08 -3.31
C LYS A 56 13.22 23.14 -3.90
N SER A 57 13.45 23.17 -5.23
CA SER A 57 14.50 22.38 -5.90
C SER A 57 15.86 22.50 -5.21
N LYS A 58 16.26 23.73 -4.90
CA LYS A 58 17.53 24.02 -4.22
C LYS A 58 17.64 23.36 -2.85
N GLN A 59 16.58 23.43 -2.04
CA GLN A 59 16.56 22.82 -0.70
C GLN A 59 16.73 21.30 -0.77
N ILE A 60 16.07 20.65 -1.75
CA ILE A 60 16.17 19.20 -1.95
C ILE A 60 17.58 18.83 -2.42
N ILE A 61 18.16 19.61 -3.35
CA ILE A 61 19.53 19.42 -3.84
C ILE A 61 20.53 19.57 -2.72
N ASP A 62 20.40 20.60 -1.89
CA ASP A 62 21.30 20.84 -0.74
C ASP A 62 21.17 19.70 0.30
N LYS A 63 19.94 19.17 0.51
CA LYS A 63 19.73 18.03 1.39
C LYS A 63 20.37 16.75 0.82
N ILE A 64 20.26 16.50 -0.48
CA ILE A 64 20.96 15.37 -1.16
C ILE A 64 22.47 15.47 -0.92
N ARG A 65 23.06 16.64 -1.09
CA ARG A 65 24.50 16.88 -0.84
C ARG A 65 24.86 16.63 0.62
N SER A 66 24.07 17.14 1.55
CA SER A 66 24.27 16.92 2.98
C SER A 66 24.29 15.44 3.35
N VAL A 67 23.34 14.66 2.83
CA VAL A 67 23.25 13.21 3.07
C VAL A 67 24.49 12.48 2.51
N CYS A 68 24.95 12.85 1.32
CA CYS A 68 26.13 12.25 0.70
C CYS A 68 27.44 12.66 1.41
N ALA A 69 27.56 13.91 1.86
CA ALA A 69 28.73 14.43 2.55
C ALA A 69 28.98 13.72 3.89
N GLN A 70 27.96 13.23 4.56
CA GLN A 70 28.10 12.43 5.79
C GLN A 70 28.93 11.16 5.57
N LYS A 71 28.88 10.57 4.38
CA LYS A 71 29.70 9.39 4.05
C LYS A 71 31.05 9.74 3.46
N ASN A 72 31.12 10.80 2.66
CA ASN A 72 32.35 11.28 2.04
C ASN A 72 32.27 12.78 1.71
N ALA A 73 32.95 13.61 2.48
CA ALA A 73 32.95 15.07 2.33
C ALA A 73 33.54 15.56 0.99
N SER A 74 34.32 14.72 0.29
CA SER A 74 34.99 15.09 -0.96
C SER A 74 34.20 14.78 -2.22
N VAL A 75 32.94 14.32 -2.10
CA VAL A 75 32.13 13.96 -3.27
C VAL A 75 31.71 15.19 -4.05
N LYS A 76 32.28 15.35 -5.25
CA LYS A 76 31.95 16.42 -6.20
C LYS A 76 30.79 16.03 -7.14
N ASN A 77 30.73 14.75 -7.54
CA ASN A 77 29.72 14.23 -8.44
C ASN A 77 28.86 13.17 -7.72
N ILE A 78 27.56 13.37 -7.69
CA ILE A 78 26.61 12.50 -7.02
C ILE A 78 25.76 11.79 -8.08
N ASN A 79 25.80 10.47 -8.07
CA ASN A 79 24.82 9.64 -8.79
C ASN A 79 23.71 9.25 -7.81
N ALA A 80 22.52 9.76 -8.01
CA ALA A 80 21.36 9.50 -7.18
C ALA A 80 20.32 8.69 -7.96
N MET A 81 19.66 7.76 -7.30
CA MET A 81 18.54 7.00 -7.87
C MET A 81 17.26 7.37 -7.14
N ILE A 82 16.20 7.70 -7.88
CA ILE A 82 14.88 7.93 -7.32
C ILE A 82 14.04 6.66 -7.44
N ILE A 83 13.55 6.19 -6.29
CA ILE A 83 12.79 4.94 -6.20
C ILE A 83 11.49 5.22 -5.44
N GLY A 84 10.43 4.54 -5.82
CA GLY A 84 9.16 4.59 -5.10
C GLY A 84 8.06 3.88 -5.88
N ILE A 85 6.95 3.64 -5.20
CA ILE A 85 5.76 3.04 -5.78
C ILE A 85 5.10 3.97 -6.82
N PRO A 86 4.15 3.47 -7.62
CA PRO A 86 3.39 4.34 -8.53
C PRO A 86 2.66 5.47 -7.80
N ASN A 87 2.35 6.54 -8.49
CA ASN A 87 1.49 7.67 -8.07
C ASN A 87 1.93 8.44 -6.81
N VAL A 88 3.14 8.20 -6.27
CA VAL A 88 3.69 8.97 -5.12
C VAL A 88 4.28 10.32 -5.51
N GLY A 89 4.27 10.67 -6.80
CA GLY A 89 4.75 11.97 -7.29
C GLY A 89 6.22 12.00 -7.71
N LYS A 90 6.85 10.85 -8.01
CA LYS A 90 8.24 10.79 -8.52
C LYS A 90 8.48 11.69 -9.71
N SER A 91 7.66 11.56 -10.76
CA SER A 91 7.80 12.36 -11.99
C SER A 91 7.61 13.85 -11.75
N THR A 92 6.71 14.22 -10.85
CA THR A 92 6.52 15.63 -10.43
C THR A 92 7.78 16.15 -9.72
N LEU A 93 8.32 15.37 -8.79
CA LEU A 93 9.54 15.72 -8.07
C LEU A 93 10.75 15.85 -9.01
N ILE A 94 10.87 14.97 -9.99
CA ILE A 94 11.92 15.04 -11.02
C ILE A 94 11.81 16.33 -11.82
N ASN A 95 10.62 16.71 -12.25
CA ASN A 95 10.40 17.95 -13.01
C ASN A 95 10.73 19.19 -12.17
N ILE A 96 10.41 19.18 -10.89
CA ILE A 96 10.80 20.24 -9.95
C ILE A 96 12.32 20.33 -9.82
N LEU A 97 13.01 19.19 -9.63
CA LEU A 97 14.46 19.16 -9.49
C LEU A 97 15.20 19.55 -10.77
N ALA A 98 14.65 19.20 -11.91
CA ALA A 98 15.22 19.55 -13.21
C ALA A 98 14.84 20.94 -13.69
N GLU A 99 13.94 21.64 -12.98
CA GLU A 99 13.39 22.96 -13.34
C GLU A 99 12.80 23.01 -14.77
N ARG A 100 12.39 21.87 -15.28
CA ARG A 100 11.81 21.69 -16.61
C ARG A 100 11.00 20.41 -16.70
N SER A 101 10.05 20.37 -17.62
CA SER A 101 9.25 19.15 -17.87
C SER A 101 10.07 18.12 -18.65
N ILE A 102 10.65 17.14 -17.94
CA ILE A 102 11.43 16.03 -18.50
C ILE A 102 10.63 14.73 -18.39
N ALA A 103 10.05 14.48 -17.23
CA ALA A 103 9.29 13.28 -16.95
C ALA A 103 7.80 13.51 -17.23
N LYS A 104 7.15 12.57 -17.92
CA LYS A 104 5.70 12.62 -18.09
C LYS A 104 5.01 12.43 -16.75
N THR A 105 4.14 13.36 -16.41
CA THR A 105 3.29 13.28 -15.22
C THR A 105 1.91 12.78 -15.60
N GLY A 106 1.29 11.96 -14.78
CA GLY A 106 -0.06 11.46 -14.98
C GLY A 106 -0.48 10.55 -13.83
N ASN A 107 -1.79 10.41 -13.63
CA ASN A 107 -2.36 9.50 -12.64
C ASN A 107 -2.39 8.03 -13.11
N GLU A 108 -1.81 7.72 -14.25
CA GLU A 108 -1.70 6.34 -14.74
C GLU A 108 -0.45 5.66 -14.19
N PRO A 109 -0.53 4.42 -13.70
CA PRO A 109 0.64 3.65 -13.30
C PRO A 109 1.52 3.33 -14.52
N ALA A 110 2.85 3.23 -14.28
CA ALA A 110 3.87 2.92 -15.27
C ALA A 110 4.07 3.98 -16.38
N VAL A 111 3.97 5.26 -16.05
CA VAL A 111 4.34 6.35 -16.96
C VAL A 111 5.81 6.28 -17.35
N THR A 112 6.70 5.95 -16.41
CA THR A 112 8.13 5.69 -16.68
C THR A 112 8.32 4.20 -16.97
N ARG A 113 8.74 3.87 -18.20
CA ARG A 113 8.93 2.47 -18.64
C ARG A 113 10.40 2.01 -18.59
N ASN A 114 11.35 2.93 -18.69
CA ASN A 114 12.78 2.65 -18.73
C ASN A 114 13.53 3.53 -17.76
N LEU A 115 14.72 3.07 -17.32
CA LEU A 115 15.64 3.87 -16.55
C LEU A 115 16.05 5.13 -17.34
N GLN A 116 15.77 6.30 -16.80
CA GLN A 116 16.12 7.57 -17.43
C GLN A 116 17.21 8.29 -16.65
N ARG A 117 18.27 8.66 -17.35
CA ARG A 117 19.38 9.46 -16.77
C ARG A 117 19.09 10.94 -16.97
N ILE A 118 19.06 11.69 -15.89
CA ILE A 118 18.73 13.12 -15.85
C ILE A 118 19.86 13.88 -15.17
N ASN A 119 20.47 14.81 -15.89
CA ASN A 119 21.47 15.70 -15.31
C ASN A 119 20.76 16.92 -14.69
N LEU A 120 20.84 17.05 -13.37
CA LEU A 120 20.25 18.15 -12.63
C LEU A 120 21.15 19.42 -12.61
N GLY A 121 22.33 19.34 -13.23
CA GLY A 121 23.35 20.33 -13.02
C GLY A 121 24.02 20.17 -11.64
N SER A 122 24.82 21.14 -11.24
CA SER A 122 25.42 21.16 -9.89
C SER A 122 26.16 19.87 -9.48
N GLY A 123 26.60 19.03 -10.43
CA GLY A 123 27.29 17.77 -10.15
C GLY A 123 26.38 16.62 -9.71
N ILE A 124 25.05 16.72 -9.90
CA ILE A 124 24.11 15.65 -9.55
C ILE A 124 23.51 15.04 -10.82
N VAL A 125 23.61 13.73 -10.94
CA VAL A 125 22.94 12.92 -11.96
C VAL A 125 21.89 12.06 -11.29
N LEU A 126 20.63 12.24 -11.68
CA LEU A 126 19.50 11.49 -11.17
C LEU A 126 19.13 10.37 -12.14
N TYR A 127 18.90 9.18 -11.63
CA TYR A 127 18.36 8.03 -12.36
C TYR A 127 16.92 7.79 -11.93
N ASP A 128 15.98 8.03 -12.85
CA ASP A 128 14.56 7.73 -12.62
C ASP A 128 14.29 6.25 -12.87
N THR A 129 13.58 5.63 -11.93
CA THR A 129 13.15 4.24 -12.04
C THR A 129 11.65 4.14 -12.22
N PRO A 130 11.16 3.13 -12.98
CA PRO A 130 9.74 2.82 -13.00
C PRO A 130 9.18 2.66 -11.59
N GLY A 131 7.95 3.13 -11.39
CA GLY A 131 7.23 2.86 -10.15
C GLY A 131 6.91 1.37 -10.05
N VAL A 132 7.47 0.69 -9.06
CA VAL A 132 7.31 -0.76 -8.89
C VAL A 132 6.71 -1.05 -7.52
N LEU A 133 5.61 -1.81 -7.55
CA LEU A 133 5.08 -2.51 -6.38
C LEU A 133 5.66 -3.92 -6.35
N TRP A 134 6.03 -4.39 -5.17
CA TRP A 134 6.50 -5.78 -5.02
C TRP A 134 5.33 -6.77 -5.04
N PRO A 135 5.54 -7.99 -5.58
CA PRO A 135 4.44 -8.91 -5.92
C PRO A 135 3.69 -9.49 -4.73
N LYS A 136 4.28 -9.49 -3.54
CA LYS A 136 3.66 -10.00 -2.32
C LYS A 136 3.65 -8.94 -1.24
N LEU A 137 2.47 -8.41 -0.99
CA LEU A 137 2.21 -7.65 0.22
C LEU A 137 2.08 -8.66 1.36
N ALA A 138 3.03 -8.64 2.30
CA ALA A 138 3.00 -9.56 3.43
C ALA A 138 1.77 -9.30 4.31
N ASN A 139 1.39 -8.04 4.47
CA ASN A 139 0.23 -7.61 5.24
C ASN A 139 -0.93 -7.20 4.31
N PRO A 140 -2.12 -7.82 4.42
CA PRO A 140 -3.31 -7.42 3.65
C PRO A 140 -3.67 -5.93 3.79
N ASN A 141 -3.55 -5.37 5.00
CA ASN A 141 -3.84 -3.96 5.27
C ASN A 141 -2.95 -3.01 4.46
N THR A 142 -1.73 -3.43 4.11
CA THR A 142 -0.85 -2.67 3.22
C THR A 142 -1.51 -2.43 1.85
N GLY A 143 -2.18 -3.45 1.30
CA GLY A 143 -2.90 -3.33 0.03
C GLY A 143 -4.03 -2.31 0.09
N TYR A 144 -4.86 -2.39 1.13
CA TYR A 144 -5.96 -1.43 1.35
C TYR A 144 -5.45 0.00 1.53
N ARG A 145 -4.39 0.23 2.32
CA ARG A 145 -3.78 1.56 2.49
C ARG A 145 -3.24 2.12 1.18
N LEU A 146 -2.56 1.30 0.39
CA LEU A 146 -2.02 1.69 -0.91
C LEU A 146 -3.14 2.03 -1.90
N ALA A 147 -4.23 1.27 -1.90
CA ALA A 147 -5.41 1.56 -2.71
C ALA A 147 -6.11 2.85 -2.24
N ALA A 148 -6.34 3.00 -0.93
CA ALA A 148 -6.96 4.20 -0.36
C ALA A 148 -6.14 5.48 -0.60
N SER A 149 -4.81 5.36 -0.74
CA SER A 149 -3.92 6.48 -1.10
C SER A 149 -3.77 6.71 -2.62
N GLY A 150 -4.42 5.91 -3.46
CA GLY A 150 -4.34 5.99 -4.92
C GLY A 150 -3.00 5.48 -5.49
N ALA A 151 -2.19 4.77 -4.72
CA ALA A 151 -0.92 4.22 -5.20
C ALA A 151 -1.10 2.94 -6.06
N VAL A 152 -2.22 2.26 -5.89
CA VAL A 152 -2.62 1.07 -6.66
C VAL A 152 -3.86 1.43 -7.48
N LYS A 153 -3.99 0.87 -8.69
CA LYS A 153 -5.20 1.04 -9.50
C LYS A 153 -6.41 0.36 -8.86
N ASP A 154 -7.57 0.95 -9.06
CA ASP A 154 -8.88 0.47 -8.62
C ASP A 154 -9.21 -0.95 -9.12
N THR A 155 -8.60 -1.38 -10.23
CA THR A 155 -8.80 -2.72 -10.82
C THR A 155 -8.11 -3.85 -10.05
N ALA A 156 -7.26 -3.54 -9.08
CA ALA A 156 -6.53 -4.55 -8.31
C ALA A 156 -7.25 -5.03 -7.05
N MET A 157 -8.25 -4.27 -6.58
CA MET A 157 -9.07 -4.56 -5.41
C MET A 157 -10.50 -4.07 -5.66
N GLU A 158 -11.50 -4.71 -5.03
CA GLU A 158 -12.86 -4.20 -5.09
C GLU A 158 -12.94 -2.85 -4.37
N TYR A 159 -13.51 -1.86 -5.05
CA TYR A 159 -13.55 -0.47 -4.57
C TYR A 159 -14.31 -0.34 -3.26
N ASP A 160 -15.33 -1.17 -3.09
CA ASP A 160 -16.16 -1.20 -1.89
C ASP A 160 -15.37 -1.67 -0.68
N ASP A 161 -14.56 -2.73 -0.82
CA ASP A 161 -13.71 -3.24 0.26
C ASP A 161 -12.71 -2.19 0.74
N VAL A 162 -12.11 -1.44 -0.19
CA VAL A 162 -11.21 -0.32 0.14
C VAL A 162 -11.97 0.80 0.85
N GLY A 163 -13.19 1.10 0.40
CA GLY A 163 -14.06 2.10 1.01
C GLY A 163 -14.47 1.73 2.43
N PHE A 164 -14.86 0.48 2.67
CA PHE A 164 -15.18 -0.03 4.00
C PHE A 164 -13.96 0.02 4.93
N PHE A 165 -12.80 -0.46 4.46
CA PHE A 165 -11.55 -0.37 5.22
C PHE A 165 -11.19 1.07 5.60
N ALA A 166 -11.30 2.01 4.66
CA ALA A 166 -11.02 3.41 4.91
C ALA A 166 -12.03 4.01 5.91
N ALA A 167 -13.32 3.70 5.76
CA ALA A 167 -14.36 4.17 6.66
C ALA A 167 -14.15 3.68 8.09
N ASP A 168 -13.88 2.36 8.29
CA ASP A 168 -13.60 1.78 9.61
C ASP A 168 -12.43 2.48 10.30
N TYR A 169 -11.36 2.75 9.56
CA TYR A 169 -10.22 3.48 10.10
C TYR A 169 -10.57 4.93 10.45
N LEU A 170 -11.24 5.64 9.54
CA LEU A 170 -11.50 7.07 9.67
C LEU A 170 -12.49 7.41 10.79
N ILE A 171 -13.51 6.58 11.03
CA ILE A 171 -14.47 6.80 12.14
C ILE A 171 -13.77 6.74 13.50
N LYS A 172 -12.69 5.94 13.62
CA LYS A 172 -11.91 5.78 14.85
C LYS A 172 -10.82 6.84 15.00
N ALA A 173 -10.11 7.16 13.92
CA ALA A 173 -8.93 8.01 13.95
C ALA A 173 -9.24 9.50 13.73
N TYR A 174 -10.26 9.82 12.91
CA TYR A 174 -10.58 11.19 12.49
C TYR A 174 -12.09 11.49 12.50
N PRO A 175 -12.81 11.18 13.60
CA PRO A 175 -14.28 11.34 13.63
C PRO A 175 -14.72 12.79 13.38
N GLU A 176 -14.04 13.78 13.93
CA GLU A 176 -14.41 15.19 13.77
C GLU A 176 -14.25 15.69 12.32
N LEU A 177 -13.24 15.20 11.60
CA LEU A 177 -13.07 15.55 10.20
C LEU A 177 -14.20 14.97 9.32
N LEU A 178 -14.60 13.73 9.60
CA LEU A 178 -15.74 13.10 8.92
C LEU A 178 -17.04 13.81 9.23
N LYS A 179 -17.28 14.12 10.50
CA LYS A 179 -18.45 14.85 10.98
C LYS A 179 -18.61 16.18 10.26
N ALA A 180 -17.54 16.96 10.24
CA ALA A 180 -17.52 18.25 9.55
C ALA A 180 -17.73 18.11 8.03
N ARG A 181 -17.03 17.16 7.40
CA ARG A 181 -17.05 17.00 5.94
C ARG A 181 -18.37 16.49 5.40
N PHE A 182 -18.97 15.50 6.08
CA PHE A 182 -20.23 14.87 5.65
C PHE A 182 -21.46 15.52 6.30
N LYS A 183 -21.28 16.55 7.15
CA LYS A 183 -22.34 17.28 7.87
C LYS A 183 -23.21 16.32 8.70
N LEU A 184 -22.55 15.46 9.47
CA LEU A 184 -23.18 14.54 10.38
C LEU A 184 -23.28 15.16 11.77
N ASP A 185 -24.34 14.86 12.48
CA ASP A 185 -24.53 15.32 13.87
C ASP A 185 -23.70 14.49 14.83
N GLU A 186 -23.53 13.20 14.53
CA GLU A 186 -22.74 12.23 15.30
C GLU A 186 -22.02 11.25 14.35
N ILE A 187 -20.99 10.58 14.82
CA ILE A 187 -20.31 9.50 14.12
C ILE A 187 -20.78 8.18 14.70
N PRO A 188 -21.31 7.26 13.87
CA PRO A 188 -21.73 5.95 14.32
C PRO A 188 -20.53 5.03 14.62
N ASP A 189 -20.80 3.92 15.32
CA ASP A 189 -19.78 2.96 15.74
C ASP A 189 -19.27 2.07 14.60
N THR A 190 -20.04 1.93 13.53
CA THR A 190 -19.72 1.04 12.41
C THR A 190 -19.51 1.79 11.11
N GLU A 191 -18.62 1.27 10.27
CA GLU A 191 -18.34 1.80 8.94
C GLU A 191 -19.56 1.75 8.01
N ILE A 192 -20.41 0.74 8.17
CA ILE A 192 -21.64 0.56 7.36
C ILE A 192 -22.61 1.69 7.67
N GLU A 193 -22.90 1.92 8.94
CA GLU A 193 -23.80 3.00 9.37
C GLU A 193 -23.27 4.37 8.95
N PHE A 194 -21.96 4.59 9.08
CA PHE A 194 -21.33 5.82 8.60
C PHE A 194 -21.55 6.02 7.09
N LEU A 195 -21.26 4.98 6.27
CA LEU A 195 -21.43 5.06 4.83
C LEU A 195 -22.89 5.28 4.44
N GLU A 196 -23.84 4.66 5.13
CA GLU A 196 -25.27 4.88 4.89
C GLU A 196 -25.70 6.32 5.22
N MET A 197 -25.27 6.85 6.36
CA MET A 197 -25.55 8.23 6.75
C MET A 197 -24.92 9.23 5.76
N ALA A 198 -23.66 9.02 5.42
CA ALA A 198 -22.93 9.84 4.45
C ALA A 198 -23.59 9.79 3.06
N ALA A 199 -24.04 8.61 2.61
CA ALA A 199 -24.72 8.46 1.34
C ALA A 199 -26.03 9.25 1.28
N LYS A 200 -26.83 9.21 2.33
CA LYS A 200 -28.06 10.00 2.44
C LYS A 200 -27.76 11.51 2.36
N LYS A 201 -26.76 12.00 3.08
CA LYS A 201 -26.35 13.40 3.08
C LYS A 201 -25.76 13.86 1.73
N ARG A 202 -25.14 12.95 0.96
CA ARG A 202 -24.54 13.23 -0.35
C ARG A 202 -25.41 12.90 -1.55
N GLY A 203 -26.64 12.41 -1.30
CA GLY A 203 -27.54 12.01 -2.37
C GLY A 203 -27.08 10.75 -3.15
N ALA A 204 -26.22 9.94 -2.57
CA ALA A 204 -25.77 8.67 -3.14
C ALA A 204 -26.85 7.58 -2.91
N VAL A 205 -28.02 7.78 -3.51
CA VAL A 205 -29.19 6.91 -3.38
C VAL A 205 -29.65 6.42 -4.74
N MET A 206 -30.17 5.21 -4.78
CA MET A 206 -30.78 4.60 -5.96
C MET A 206 -32.29 4.83 -5.99
N SER A 207 -32.93 4.46 -7.10
CA SER A 207 -34.38 4.44 -7.22
C SER A 207 -35.00 3.64 -6.06
N GLY A 208 -36.02 4.22 -5.42
CA GLY A 208 -36.68 3.61 -4.23
C GLY A 208 -35.97 3.93 -2.90
N GLY A 209 -35.03 4.91 -2.86
CA GLY A 209 -34.44 5.41 -1.63
C GLY A 209 -33.36 4.51 -1.01
N ARG A 210 -32.96 3.45 -1.69
CA ARG A 210 -31.87 2.58 -1.24
C ARG A 210 -30.52 3.29 -1.37
N VAL A 211 -29.66 3.12 -0.39
CA VAL A 211 -28.30 3.67 -0.40
C VAL A 211 -27.46 3.00 -1.48
N ASN A 212 -26.69 3.77 -2.22
CA ASN A 212 -25.68 3.27 -3.15
C ASN A 212 -24.33 3.26 -2.45
N LEU A 213 -24.00 2.13 -1.81
CA LEU A 213 -22.74 1.96 -1.07
C LEU A 213 -21.51 2.12 -1.97
N HIS A 214 -21.56 1.60 -3.18
CA HIS A 214 -20.45 1.77 -4.14
C HIS A 214 -20.18 3.25 -4.42
N LYS A 215 -21.22 4.03 -4.68
CA LYS A 215 -21.08 5.45 -4.97
C LYS A 215 -20.55 6.25 -3.80
N ILE A 216 -20.94 5.93 -2.56
CA ILE A 216 -20.41 6.64 -1.40
C ILE A 216 -18.97 6.23 -1.09
N CYS A 217 -18.58 4.98 -1.32
CA CYS A 217 -17.18 4.55 -1.24
C CYS A 217 -16.29 5.30 -2.25
N GLU A 218 -16.75 5.45 -3.50
CA GLU A 218 -16.07 6.30 -4.49
C GLU A 218 -15.88 7.75 -3.99
N VAL A 219 -16.93 8.34 -3.45
CA VAL A 219 -16.89 9.73 -2.93
C VAL A 219 -15.89 9.81 -1.78
N LEU A 220 -15.97 8.89 -0.81
CA LEU A 220 -15.09 8.85 0.35
C LEU A 220 -13.61 8.76 -0.06
N LEU A 221 -13.27 7.82 -0.93
CA LEU A 221 -11.90 7.59 -1.38
C LEU A 221 -11.36 8.76 -2.22
N ASN A 222 -12.16 9.31 -3.13
CA ASN A 222 -11.77 10.48 -3.91
C ASN A 222 -11.56 11.71 -3.03
N GLU A 223 -12.38 11.92 -2.01
CA GLU A 223 -12.23 13.04 -1.07
C GLU A 223 -11.06 12.84 -0.12
N LEU A 224 -10.75 11.59 0.27
CA LEU A 224 -9.55 11.23 1.02
C LEU A 224 -8.28 11.53 0.20
N MET A 225 -8.20 11.01 -1.01
CA MET A 225 -7.04 11.21 -1.91
C MET A 225 -6.80 12.68 -2.31
N SER A 226 -7.87 13.47 -2.37
CA SER A 226 -7.78 14.91 -2.71
C SER A 226 -7.64 15.83 -1.50
N GLY A 227 -7.57 15.30 -0.27
CA GLY A 227 -7.45 16.08 0.96
C GLY A 227 -8.70 16.89 1.34
N LYS A 228 -9.85 16.64 0.70
CA LYS A 228 -11.10 17.36 0.98
C LYS A 228 -11.70 17.05 2.35
N ILE A 229 -11.37 15.90 2.93
CA ILE A 229 -11.80 15.53 4.28
C ILE A 229 -10.94 16.27 5.32
N GLY A 230 -9.65 16.42 5.03
CA GLY A 230 -8.66 17.06 5.88
C GLY A 230 -7.28 16.40 5.71
N GLN A 231 -6.34 16.76 6.58
CA GLN A 231 -5.02 16.15 6.62
C GLN A 231 -5.08 14.82 7.36
N ILE A 232 -4.93 13.73 6.63
CA ILE A 232 -5.15 12.37 7.13
C ILE A 232 -3.94 11.51 6.83
N THR A 233 -3.53 10.70 7.80
CA THR A 233 -2.54 9.64 7.63
C THR A 233 -3.18 8.30 7.99
N VAL A 234 -3.21 7.36 7.06
CA VAL A 234 -3.88 6.05 7.21
C VAL A 234 -2.99 4.97 7.84
N GLU A 235 -1.82 5.36 8.35
CA GLU A 235 -0.83 4.43 8.90
C GLU A 235 0.05 5.14 9.93
N THR A 236 0.20 4.56 11.12
CA THR A 236 1.19 5.02 12.11
C THR A 236 2.34 4.02 12.25
N ALA A 237 3.48 4.47 12.79
CA ALA A 237 4.62 3.58 13.05
C ALA A 237 4.26 2.47 14.05
N GLU A 238 3.47 2.79 15.06
CA GLU A 238 2.99 1.85 16.08
C GLU A 238 2.08 0.77 15.48
N MET A 239 1.16 1.16 14.59
CA MET A 239 0.31 0.20 13.85
C MET A 239 1.16 -0.81 13.08
N LEU A 240 2.22 -0.37 12.40
CA LEU A 240 3.09 -1.29 11.66
C LEU A 240 3.85 -2.25 12.59
N VAL A 241 4.29 -1.78 13.75
CA VAL A 241 4.95 -2.64 14.75
C VAL A 241 3.98 -3.69 15.26
N ALA A 242 2.78 -3.29 15.65
CA ALA A 242 1.74 -4.20 16.14
C ALA A 242 1.34 -5.23 15.06
N GLU A 243 1.14 -4.80 13.82
CA GLU A 243 0.80 -5.70 12.70
C GLU A 243 1.93 -6.69 12.40
N LYS A 244 3.19 -6.25 12.44
CA LYS A 244 4.35 -7.17 12.28
C LYS A 244 4.40 -8.24 13.36
N GLN A 245 4.10 -7.89 14.61
CA GLN A 245 4.05 -8.83 15.72
C GLN A 245 2.93 -9.87 15.52
N LEU A 246 1.72 -9.41 15.20
CA LEU A 246 0.58 -10.29 14.93
C LEU A 246 0.87 -11.26 13.78
N MET A 247 1.46 -10.77 12.71
CA MET A 247 1.85 -11.62 11.56
C MET A 247 2.90 -12.67 11.95
N ALA A 248 3.92 -12.29 12.72
CA ALA A 248 4.93 -13.23 13.19
C ALA A 248 4.31 -14.33 14.08
N GLU A 249 3.37 -13.98 14.94
CA GLU A 249 2.63 -14.95 15.75
C GLU A 249 1.77 -15.90 14.90
N GLU A 250 1.08 -15.35 13.90
CA GLU A 250 0.28 -16.18 12.97
C GLU A 250 1.15 -17.12 12.14
N GLU A 251 2.29 -16.65 11.65
CA GLU A 251 3.24 -17.49 10.92
C GLU A 251 3.81 -18.59 11.80
N ALA A 252 4.16 -18.28 13.05
CA ALA A 252 4.59 -19.26 14.03
C ALA A 252 3.51 -20.31 14.30
N LYS A 253 2.25 -19.90 14.48
CA LYS A 253 1.09 -20.81 14.65
C LYS A 253 0.88 -21.69 13.42
N LYS A 254 0.97 -21.12 12.20
CA LYS A 254 0.86 -21.86 10.94
C LYS A 254 2.02 -22.87 10.78
N ALA A 255 3.25 -22.47 11.12
CA ALA A 255 4.44 -23.34 11.08
C ALA A 255 4.33 -24.49 12.08
N ALA A 256 3.92 -24.22 13.32
CA ALA A 256 3.69 -25.24 14.34
C ALA A 256 2.61 -26.25 13.90
N LYS A 257 1.48 -25.78 13.37
CA LYS A 257 0.40 -26.65 12.84
C LYS A 257 0.87 -27.51 11.66
N LYS A 258 1.74 -26.93 10.78
CA LYS A 258 2.33 -27.68 9.67
C LYS A 258 3.35 -28.74 10.14
N ALA A 259 4.13 -28.41 11.19
CA ALA A 259 5.08 -29.35 11.81
C ALA A 259 4.34 -30.49 12.50
N GLN A 260 3.29 -30.21 13.26
CA GLN A 260 2.43 -31.25 13.87
C GLN A 260 1.81 -32.19 12.82
N ARG A 261 1.27 -31.63 11.73
CA ARG A 261 0.72 -32.42 10.62
C ARG A 261 1.78 -33.31 9.97
N LYS A 262 3.01 -32.80 9.77
CA LYS A 262 4.13 -33.60 9.25
C LYS A 262 4.57 -34.70 10.22
N ALA A 263 4.61 -34.44 11.51
CA ALA A 263 4.94 -35.41 12.54
C ALA A 263 3.89 -36.53 12.60
N GLN A 264 2.60 -36.18 12.61
CA GLN A 264 1.50 -37.16 12.56
C GLN A 264 1.49 -38.00 11.27
N PHE A 265 1.96 -37.45 10.17
CA PHE A 265 2.10 -38.21 8.92
C PHE A 265 3.28 -39.18 8.95
N LYS A 266 4.39 -38.82 9.61
CA LYS A 266 5.57 -39.68 9.77
C LYS A 266 5.33 -40.83 10.74
N THR A 267 4.53 -40.64 11.79
CA THR A 267 4.25 -41.67 12.81
C THR A 267 3.13 -42.64 12.38
N GLY A 268 2.61 -42.55 11.15
CA GLY A 268 1.57 -43.49 10.66
C GLY A 268 0.21 -43.33 11.33
N SER A 269 0.07 -42.43 12.30
CA SER A 269 -1.20 -42.10 12.98
C SER A 269 -2.06 -41.22 12.08
N MET A 270 -2.67 -41.86 11.05
CA MET A 270 -3.80 -41.21 10.33
C MET A 270 -5.00 -41.23 11.25
N THR A 271 -5.55 -40.02 11.51
CA THR A 271 -6.86 -39.95 12.15
C THR A 271 -7.89 -40.73 11.31
N PRO A 272 -8.87 -41.40 11.94
CA PRO A 272 -9.92 -42.17 11.26
C PRO A 272 -10.58 -41.46 10.09
N ASP A 273 -10.78 -40.16 10.22
CA ASP A 273 -11.37 -39.26 9.21
C ASP A 273 -10.55 -39.15 7.90
N LYS A 274 -9.22 -39.29 7.93
CA LYS A 274 -8.39 -39.28 6.72
C LYS A 274 -8.39 -40.62 5.97
N LYS A 275 -8.51 -41.70 6.69
CA LYS A 275 -8.60 -43.05 6.11
C LYS A 275 -9.92 -43.18 5.37
N GLU A 276 -11.00 -42.74 6.01
CA GLU A 276 -12.35 -42.73 5.44
C GLU A 276 -12.48 -41.83 4.21
N ARG A 277 -11.86 -40.63 4.23
CA ARG A 277 -11.82 -39.73 3.06
C ARG A 277 -11.01 -40.29 1.90
N LYS A 278 -9.95 -41.05 2.17
CA LYS A 278 -9.16 -41.70 1.12
C LYS A 278 -9.95 -42.85 0.51
N GLU A 279 -10.59 -43.65 1.32
CA GLU A 279 -11.45 -44.77 0.87
C GLU A 279 -12.64 -44.25 0.06
N LYS A 280 -13.33 -43.19 0.51
CA LYS A 280 -14.40 -42.53 -0.25
C LYS A 280 -13.93 -41.94 -1.59
N ARG A 281 -12.70 -41.42 -1.66
CA ARG A 281 -12.12 -40.95 -2.93
C ARG A 281 -11.77 -42.07 -3.89
N GLU A 282 -11.27 -43.20 -3.39
CA GLU A 282 -10.96 -44.38 -4.18
C GLU A 282 -12.26 -45.04 -4.68
N GLN A 283 -13.28 -45.18 -3.85
CA GLN A 283 -14.60 -45.65 -4.27
C GLN A 283 -15.22 -44.74 -5.38
N LYS A 284 -15.22 -43.43 -5.19
CA LYS A 284 -15.71 -42.52 -6.24
C LYS A 284 -14.96 -42.63 -7.57
N ARG A 285 -13.63 -42.86 -7.52
CA ARG A 285 -12.83 -43.07 -8.74
C ARG A 285 -13.19 -44.42 -9.41
N GLN A 286 -13.42 -45.46 -8.65
CA GLN A 286 -13.83 -46.77 -9.18
C GLN A 286 -15.23 -46.72 -9.78
N GLU A 287 -16.19 -46.04 -9.14
CA GLU A 287 -17.53 -45.83 -9.66
C GLU A 287 -17.54 -45.02 -10.96
N GLN A 288 -16.74 -43.94 -11.03
CA GLN A 288 -16.61 -43.15 -12.26
C GLN A 288 -15.99 -43.97 -13.40
N SER A 289 -14.96 -44.76 -13.11
CA SER A 289 -14.33 -45.66 -14.10
C SER A 289 -15.31 -46.75 -14.58
N ALA A 290 -16.12 -47.30 -13.67
CA ALA A 290 -17.13 -48.29 -14.02
C ALA A 290 -18.27 -47.70 -14.89
N ARG A 291 -18.72 -46.46 -14.60
CA ARG A 291 -19.70 -45.74 -15.40
C ARG A 291 -19.16 -45.42 -16.81
N MET A 292 -17.93 -44.95 -16.94
CA MET A 292 -17.32 -44.73 -18.27
C MET A 292 -17.17 -46.03 -19.08
N LYS A 293 -16.84 -47.14 -18.43
CA LYS A 293 -16.77 -48.45 -19.12
C LYS A 293 -18.13 -48.96 -19.56
N ALA A 294 -19.18 -48.71 -18.77
CA ALA A 294 -20.55 -49.06 -19.13
C ALA A 294 -21.13 -48.21 -20.26
N GLU A 295 -20.82 -46.93 -20.28
CA GLU A 295 -21.20 -45.98 -21.34
C GLU A 295 -20.52 -46.31 -22.69
N ASN A 296 -19.23 -46.65 -22.65
CA ASN A 296 -18.49 -47.11 -23.84
C ASN A 296 -18.94 -48.50 -24.38
N LYS A 297 -19.63 -49.32 -23.54
CA LYS A 297 -20.25 -50.59 -24.01
C LYS A 297 -21.63 -50.37 -24.61
N ARG A 298 -22.33 -49.28 -24.32
CA ARG A 298 -23.62 -48.96 -24.90
C ARG A 298 -23.54 -48.26 -26.27
N ASN A 299 -22.37 -47.69 -26.53
CA ASN A 299 -22.10 -46.95 -27.79
C ASN A 299 -21.29 -47.76 -28.81
N LYS A 300 -21.15 -49.08 -28.58
CA LYS A 300 -20.70 -50.07 -29.57
C LYS A 300 -21.86 -51.03 -29.86
#